data_2b4684f4d31988d6b222d4c839ff4760
#
_entry.id   2b4684f4d31988d6b222d4c839ff4760
#
_cell.length_a   1.000
_cell.length_b   1.000
_cell.length_c   1.000
_cell.angle_alpha   90.00
_cell.angle_beta   90.00
_cell.angle_gamma   90.00
#
_symmetry.space_group_name_H-M   'P 1'
#
loop_
_entity.id
_entity.type
_entity.pdbx_description
1 polymer ?
#
loop_
_entity_poly.entity_id
_entity_poly.type
_entity_poly.pdbx_seq_one_letter_code
_entity_poly.pdbx_strand_id
1 'polypeptide(L)'
;MFRSFFLSRRWALWAWGGLLVLVALVFITVQQTVKLNTWYGEFYDLLQKPEQAGGLDKFWAFMLQFAWIAFPYMLLRSLETYLASHYAFRWRQAMTEVYLPRWQKTAETIEGASQRIQEDCMRFARQTENLGLGLVRALLTLASFIPILWALSKGMAIAWLQFEGSLFWVALVTAVGGTVLSWFVGIRLPGLEYNNQKTEAALRKDLVYAEDDRSRMDLPTVLN
;
A
#
# COMPACT_ATOMS: atom_id res chain seq x y z
N MET A 1 11.32 -10.17 -15.15
CA MET A 1 10.53 -10.28 -13.92
C MET A 1 9.02 -10.42 -14.22
N PHE A 2 8.34 -9.49 -14.93
CA PHE A 2 6.92 -9.64 -15.27
C PHE A 2 6.61 -10.87 -16.14
N ARG A 3 7.42 -11.12 -17.19
CA ARG A 3 7.20 -12.24 -18.11
C ARG A 3 7.19 -13.62 -17.45
N SER A 4 7.97 -13.82 -16.40
CA SER A 4 8.05 -15.11 -15.68
C SER A 4 6.75 -15.48 -14.98
N PHE A 5 5.93 -14.51 -14.62
CA PHE A 5 4.68 -14.71 -13.89
C PHE A 5 3.46 -14.58 -14.82
N PHE A 6 3.32 -13.46 -15.53
CA PHE A 6 2.13 -13.16 -16.34
C PHE A 6 2.06 -13.88 -17.69
N LEU A 7 3.21 -14.21 -18.30
CA LEU A 7 3.28 -14.86 -19.63
C LEU A 7 3.71 -16.33 -19.56
N SER A 8 3.92 -16.87 -18.36
CA SER A 8 4.27 -18.29 -18.19
C SER A 8 3.01 -19.16 -18.24
N ARG A 9 3.01 -20.22 -19.05
CA ARG A 9 1.86 -21.16 -19.10
C ARG A 9 1.49 -21.75 -17.73
N ARG A 10 2.48 -21.95 -16.86
CA ARG A 10 2.29 -22.52 -15.53
C ARG A 10 1.70 -21.50 -14.54
N TRP A 11 2.11 -20.22 -14.63
CA TRP A 11 1.82 -19.20 -13.65
C TRP A 11 0.73 -18.21 -14.07
N ALA A 12 0.37 -18.17 -15.37
CA ALA A 12 -0.58 -17.20 -15.91
C ALA A 12 -1.96 -17.23 -15.22
N LEU A 13 -2.47 -18.42 -14.88
CA LEU A 13 -3.74 -18.55 -14.13
C LEU A 13 -3.64 -17.93 -12.73
N TRP A 14 -2.52 -18.14 -12.03
CA TRP A 14 -2.28 -17.51 -10.73
C TRP A 14 -2.08 -16.01 -10.86
N ALA A 15 -1.37 -15.55 -11.91
CA ALA A 15 -1.10 -14.14 -12.13
C ALA A 15 -2.38 -13.37 -12.42
N TRP A 16 -3.15 -13.80 -13.41
CA TRP A 16 -4.37 -13.08 -13.81
C TRP A 16 -5.55 -13.36 -12.89
N GLY A 17 -5.77 -14.61 -12.48
CA GLY A 17 -6.83 -14.98 -11.54
C GLY A 17 -6.61 -14.36 -10.16
N GLY A 18 -5.39 -14.44 -9.63
CA GLY A 18 -5.03 -13.81 -8.36
C GLY A 18 -5.17 -12.29 -8.40
N LEU A 19 -4.72 -11.65 -9.49
CA LEU A 19 -4.89 -10.21 -9.68
C LEU A 19 -6.37 -9.82 -9.71
N LEU A 20 -7.20 -10.55 -10.44
CA LEU A 20 -8.64 -10.29 -10.51
C LEU A 20 -9.30 -10.40 -9.13
N VAL A 21 -8.98 -11.44 -8.37
CA VAL A 21 -9.50 -11.63 -7.00
C VAL A 21 -9.06 -10.49 -6.09
N LEU A 22 -7.78 -10.10 -6.14
CA LEU A 22 -7.26 -8.99 -5.34
C LEU A 22 -7.93 -7.65 -5.69
N VAL A 23 -8.09 -7.36 -6.99
CA VAL A 23 -8.79 -6.14 -7.43
C VAL A 23 -10.25 -6.14 -7.00
N ALA A 24 -10.94 -7.29 -7.09
CA ALA A 24 -12.32 -7.43 -6.61
C ALA A 24 -12.41 -7.20 -5.08
N LEU A 25 -11.48 -7.74 -4.29
CA LEU A 25 -11.44 -7.50 -2.85
C LEU A 25 -11.17 -6.03 -2.53
N VAL A 26 -10.22 -5.39 -3.22
CA VAL A 26 -9.98 -3.95 -3.08
C VAL A 26 -11.23 -3.15 -3.41
N PHE A 27 -11.95 -3.50 -4.48
CA PHE A 27 -13.21 -2.84 -4.82
C PHE A 27 -14.26 -3.00 -3.70
N ILE A 28 -14.46 -4.22 -3.19
CA ILE A 28 -15.43 -4.48 -2.11
C ILE A 28 -15.03 -3.71 -0.84
N THR A 29 -13.76 -3.69 -0.46
CA THR A 29 -13.28 -2.96 0.73
C THR A 29 -13.46 -1.45 0.58
N VAL A 30 -13.24 -0.88 -0.62
CA VAL A 30 -13.53 0.52 -0.91
C VAL A 30 -15.03 0.82 -0.77
N GLN A 31 -15.91 -0.05 -1.28
CA GLN A 31 -17.37 0.13 -1.12
C GLN A 31 -17.80 0.06 0.36
N GLN A 32 -17.17 -0.78 1.17
CA GLN A 32 -17.43 -0.79 2.62
C GLN A 32 -16.95 0.51 3.29
N THR A 33 -15.83 1.08 2.84
CA THR A 33 -15.37 2.40 3.32
C THR A 33 -16.37 3.51 3.01
N VAL A 34 -17.00 3.49 1.83
CA VAL A 34 -18.06 4.43 1.46
C VAL A 34 -19.28 4.26 2.38
N LYS A 35 -19.72 3.03 2.63
CA LYS A 35 -20.83 2.76 3.57
C LYS A 35 -20.52 3.24 4.98
N LEU A 36 -19.30 3.02 5.44
CA LEU A 36 -18.84 3.49 6.74
C LEU A 36 -18.86 5.02 6.82
N ASN A 37 -18.43 5.70 5.76
CA ASN A 37 -18.48 7.15 5.68
C ASN A 37 -19.93 7.70 5.75
N THR A 38 -20.88 7.06 5.05
CA THR A 38 -22.30 7.41 5.14
C THR A 38 -22.82 7.19 6.55
N TRP A 39 -22.50 6.06 7.17
CA TRP A 39 -22.87 5.77 8.55
C TRP A 39 -22.34 6.83 9.54
N TYR A 40 -21.10 7.30 9.36
CA TYR A 40 -20.55 8.37 10.18
C TYR A 40 -21.38 9.65 10.08
N GLY A 41 -21.77 10.06 8.88
CA GLY A 41 -22.63 11.24 8.67
C GLY A 41 -23.94 11.12 9.44
N GLU A 42 -24.69 10.04 9.22
CA GLU A 42 -25.97 9.78 9.87
C GLU A 42 -25.86 9.66 11.41
N PHE A 43 -24.78 9.04 11.88
CA PHE A 43 -24.52 8.91 13.32
C PHE A 43 -24.20 10.24 13.98
N TYR A 44 -23.40 11.09 13.35
CA TYR A 44 -23.14 12.44 13.88
C TYR A 44 -24.39 13.33 13.86
N ASP A 45 -25.24 13.21 12.85
CA ASP A 45 -26.54 13.90 12.82
C ASP A 45 -27.44 13.46 13.99
N LEU A 46 -27.45 12.17 14.31
CA LEU A 46 -28.13 11.64 15.51
C LEU A 46 -27.62 12.27 16.80
N LEU A 47 -26.29 12.37 16.96
CA LEU A 47 -25.69 12.96 18.15
C LEU A 47 -25.94 14.46 18.30
N GLN A 48 -26.02 15.20 17.19
CA GLN A 48 -26.29 16.62 17.21
C GLN A 48 -27.77 16.96 17.54
N LYS A 49 -28.70 16.06 17.21
CA LYS A 49 -30.14 16.28 17.41
C LYS A 49 -30.82 15.07 18.05
N PRO A 50 -30.44 14.70 19.28
CA PRO A 50 -30.88 13.44 19.91
C PRO A 50 -32.41 13.40 20.15
N GLU A 51 -33.06 14.55 20.47
CA GLU A 51 -34.49 14.63 20.74
C GLU A 51 -35.34 14.39 19.47
N GLN A 52 -34.85 14.80 18.31
CA GLN A 52 -35.54 14.63 17.02
C GLN A 52 -35.30 13.23 16.43
N ALA A 53 -34.27 12.58 16.87
CA ALA A 53 -33.75 11.34 16.24
C ALA A 53 -34.24 10.05 16.88
N GLY A 54 -35.07 10.06 17.94
CA GLY A 54 -35.68 8.84 18.52
C GLY A 54 -34.88 8.16 19.65
N GLY A 55 -33.97 8.90 20.30
CA GLY A 55 -33.37 8.51 21.57
C GLY A 55 -32.45 7.28 21.56
N LEU A 56 -32.39 6.59 22.70
CA LEU A 56 -31.49 5.45 22.96
C LEU A 56 -31.71 4.26 22.01
N ASP A 57 -32.93 4.01 21.59
CA ASP A 57 -33.23 2.87 20.71
C ASP A 57 -32.58 3.00 19.34
N LYS A 58 -32.60 4.23 18.77
CA LYS A 58 -31.89 4.49 17.53
C LYS A 58 -30.38 4.45 17.70
N PHE A 59 -29.86 4.91 18.82
CA PHE A 59 -28.43 4.80 19.11
C PHE A 59 -27.97 3.36 19.05
N TRP A 60 -28.67 2.44 19.70
CA TRP A 60 -28.33 1.01 19.66
C TRP A 60 -28.49 0.40 18.26
N ALA A 61 -29.49 0.85 17.50
CA ALA A 61 -29.65 0.42 16.11
C ALA A 61 -28.45 0.85 15.24
N PHE A 62 -27.96 2.08 15.41
CA PHE A 62 -26.74 2.55 14.73
C PHE A 62 -25.49 1.78 15.18
N MET A 63 -25.37 1.43 16.46
CA MET A 63 -24.26 0.59 16.93
C MET A 63 -24.28 -0.80 16.31
N LEU A 64 -25.45 -1.40 16.18
CA LEU A 64 -25.59 -2.68 15.50
C LEU A 64 -25.28 -2.59 14.01
N GLN A 65 -25.76 -1.53 13.34
CA GLN A 65 -25.44 -1.24 11.95
C GLN A 65 -23.92 -1.07 11.74
N PHE A 66 -23.25 -0.34 12.65
CA PHE A 66 -21.80 -0.21 12.64
C PHE A 66 -21.13 -1.59 12.69
N ALA A 67 -21.53 -2.45 13.62
CA ALA A 67 -20.97 -3.79 13.74
C ALA A 67 -21.13 -4.61 12.45
N TRP A 68 -22.31 -4.51 11.79
CA TRP A 68 -22.59 -5.17 10.51
C TRP A 68 -21.75 -4.64 9.34
N ILE A 69 -21.26 -3.40 9.40
CA ILE A 69 -20.37 -2.83 8.38
C ILE A 69 -18.91 -3.12 8.75
N ALA A 70 -18.52 -2.87 10.00
CA ALA A 70 -17.13 -2.93 10.45
C ALA A 70 -16.60 -4.37 10.50
N PHE A 71 -17.39 -5.33 10.98
CA PHE A 71 -16.92 -6.71 11.10
C PHE A 71 -16.60 -7.37 9.74
N PRO A 72 -17.49 -7.33 8.72
CA PRO A 72 -17.12 -7.79 7.39
C PRO A 72 -15.95 -7.02 6.77
N TYR A 73 -15.87 -5.72 6.99
CA TYR A 73 -14.74 -4.91 6.51
C TYR A 73 -13.41 -5.42 7.07
N MET A 74 -13.33 -5.69 8.38
CA MET A 74 -12.12 -6.20 9.02
C MET A 74 -11.72 -7.58 8.47
N LEU A 75 -12.71 -8.48 8.28
CA LEU A 75 -12.46 -9.80 7.71
C LEU A 75 -11.97 -9.72 6.26
N LEU A 76 -12.62 -8.92 5.43
CA LEU A 76 -12.23 -8.70 4.03
C LEU A 76 -10.85 -8.09 3.94
N ARG A 77 -10.51 -7.15 4.79
CA ARG A 77 -9.20 -6.51 4.84
C ARG A 77 -8.09 -7.48 5.24
N SER A 78 -8.36 -8.35 6.22
CA SER A 78 -7.43 -9.40 6.62
C SER A 78 -7.22 -10.43 5.51
N LEU A 79 -8.31 -10.84 4.85
CA LEU A 79 -8.27 -11.75 3.71
C LEU A 79 -7.49 -11.15 2.53
N GLU A 80 -7.71 -9.88 2.22
CA GLU A 80 -6.97 -9.15 1.19
C GLU A 80 -5.46 -9.16 1.47
N THR A 81 -5.06 -8.82 2.70
CA THR A 81 -3.64 -8.80 3.10
C THR A 81 -3.00 -10.19 3.01
N TYR A 82 -3.73 -11.23 3.42
CA TYR A 82 -3.27 -12.61 3.30
C TYR A 82 -3.08 -13.03 1.83
N LEU A 83 -4.08 -12.79 0.99
CA LEU A 83 -4.02 -13.14 -0.44
C LEU A 83 -2.97 -12.34 -1.20
N ALA A 84 -2.78 -11.05 -0.87
CA ALA A 84 -1.73 -10.21 -1.43
C ALA A 84 -0.34 -10.76 -1.10
N SER A 85 -0.09 -11.12 0.17
CA SER A 85 1.16 -11.74 0.58
C SER A 85 1.41 -13.09 -0.11
N HIS A 86 0.35 -13.89 -0.27
CA HIS A 86 0.42 -15.15 -0.99
C HIS A 86 0.70 -14.95 -2.49
N TYR A 87 0.09 -13.94 -3.09
CA TYR A 87 0.32 -13.55 -4.49
C TYR A 87 1.78 -13.12 -4.73
N ALA A 88 2.33 -12.27 -3.87
CA ALA A 88 3.73 -11.86 -3.94
C ALA A 88 4.68 -13.06 -3.77
N PHE A 89 4.36 -14.00 -2.87
CA PHE A 89 5.13 -15.23 -2.71
C PHE A 89 5.13 -16.10 -3.98
N ARG A 90 3.97 -16.29 -4.62
CA ARG A 90 3.87 -17.04 -5.88
C ARG A 90 4.62 -16.35 -7.02
N TRP A 91 4.58 -15.04 -7.08
CA TRP A 91 5.36 -14.27 -8.05
C TRP A 91 6.86 -14.45 -7.84
N ARG A 92 7.34 -14.37 -6.58
CA ARG A 92 8.72 -14.69 -6.23
C ARG A 92 9.10 -16.10 -6.71
N GLN A 93 8.27 -17.10 -6.44
CA GLN A 93 8.52 -18.48 -6.85
C GLN A 93 8.69 -18.58 -8.37
N ALA A 94 7.81 -17.97 -9.15
CA ALA A 94 7.89 -17.92 -10.61
C ALA A 94 9.19 -17.27 -11.12
N MET A 95 9.67 -16.23 -10.44
CA MET A 95 10.96 -15.61 -10.78
C MET A 95 12.13 -16.51 -10.44
N THR A 96 12.14 -17.11 -9.27
CA THR A 96 13.21 -18.00 -8.82
C THR A 96 13.35 -19.20 -9.76
N GLU A 97 12.24 -19.81 -10.20
CA GLU A 97 12.25 -20.93 -11.18
C GLU A 97 12.90 -20.54 -12.51
N VAL A 98 12.86 -19.28 -12.91
CA VAL A 98 13.47 -18.80 -14.15
C VAL A 98 14.94 -18.40 -13.95
N TYR A 99 15.25 -17.76 -12.83
CA TYR A 99 16.60 -17.20 -12.61
C TYR A 99 17.59 -18.25 -12.10
N LEU A 100 17.17 -19.21 -11.28
CA LEU A 100 18.06 -20.22 -10.71
C LEU A 100 18.75 -21.08 -11.78
N PRO A 101 18.06 -21.65 -12.79
CA PRO A 101 18.71 -22.41 -13.86
C PRO A 101 19.61 -21.57 -14.78
N ARG A 102 19.32 -20.28 -14.92
CA ARG A 102 20.16 -19.36 -15.68
C ARG A 102 21.46 -19.08 -14.96
N TRP A 103 21.38 -18.83 -13.66
CA TRP A 103 22.55 -18.63 -12.81
C TRP A 103 23.48 -19.85 -12.81
N GLN A 104 22.92 -21.07 -12.72
CA GLN A 104 23.69 -22.31 -12.79
C GLN A 104 24.48 -22.48 -14.10
N LYS A 105 23.98 -21.89 -15.21
CA LYS A 105 24.63 -21.99 -16.53
C LYS A 105 25.62 -20.85 -16.80
N THR A 106 25.68 -19.82 -15.93
CA THR A 106 26.57 -18.67 -16.11
C THR A 106 27.95 -19.05 -15.59
N ALA A 107 28.96 -18.95 -16.48
CA ALA A 107 30.37 -19.28 -16.14
C ALA A 107 31.03 -18.18 -15.28
N GLU A 108 30.48 -16.92 -15.32
CA GLU A 108 31.02 -15.83 -14.55
C GLU A 108 30.53 -15.87 -13.08
N THR A 109 31.47 -15.72 -12.16
CA THR A 109 31.17 -15.58 -10.74
C THR A 109 30.65 -14.15 -10.47
N ILE A 110 29.32 -14.00 -10.40
CA ILE A 110 28.69 -12.73 -10.04
C ILE A 110 28.64 -12.67 -8.52
N GLU A 111 29.38 -11.71 -7.96
CA GLU A 111 29.39 -11.47 -6.51
C GLU A 111 27.98 -11.16 -5.99
N GLY A 112 27.55 -11.84 -4.93
CA GLY A 112 26.24 -11.68 -4.32
C GLY A 112 25.05 -12.22 -5.13
N ALA A 113 25.27 -13.05 -6.16
CA ALA A 113 24.19 -13.58 -7.00
C ALA A 113 23.12 -14.36 -6.21
N SER A 114 23.53 -15.13 -5.22
CA SER A 114 22.62 -15.89 -4.35
C SER A 114 21.70 -14.94 -3.54
N GLN A 115 22.27 -13.90 -2.95
CA GLN A 115 21.53 -12.89 -2.22
C GLN A 115 20.55 -12.13 -3.13
N ARG A 116 20.98 -11.74 -4.34
CA ARG A 116 20.12 -11.07 -5.32
C ARG A 116 18.94 -11.95 -5.75
N ILE A 117 19.16 -13.21 -6.03
CA ILE A 117 18.07 -14.15 -6.38
C ILE A 117 17.10 -14.32 -5.20
N GLN A 118 17.62 -14.40 -3.98
CA GLN A 118 16.80 -14.57 -2.78
C GLN A 118 16.03 -13.29 -2.41
N GLU A 119 16.70 -12.15 -2.34
CA GLU A 119 16.18 -10.93 -1.75
C GLU A 119 15.53 -10.01 -2.78
N ASP A 120 16.19 -9.74 -3.92
CA ASP A 120 15.67 -8.81 -4.93
C ASP A 120 14.39 -9.32 -5.58
N CYS A 121 14.28 -10.64 -5.81
CA CYS A 121 13.05 -11.23 -6.33
C CYS A 121 11.89 -11.06 -5.35
N MET A 122 12.12 -11.22 -4.05
CA MET A 122 11.08 -11.02 -3.03
C MET A 122 10.70 -9.55 -2.91
N ARG A 123 11.70 -8.68 -2.83
CA ARG A 123 11.51 -7.23 -2.72
C ARG A 123 10.74 -6.69 -3.93
N PHE A 124 11.13 -7.10 -5.13
CA PHE A 124 10.43 -6.72 -6.35
C PHE A 124 8.97 -7.17 -6.35
N ALA A 125 8.70 -8.44 -6.02
CA ALA A 125 7.34 -8.97 -6.01
C ALA A 125 6.45 -8.20 -5.01
N ARG A 126 6.92 -7.98 -3.78
CA ARG A 126 6.20 -7.25 -2.73
C ARG A 126 5.98 -5.77 -3.08
N GLN A 127 7.02 -5.10 -3.54
CA GLN A 127 6.90 -3.68 -3.88
C GLN A 127 5.95 -3.45 -5.05
N THR A 128 6.05 -4.30 -6.09
CA THR A 128 5.17 -4.18 -7.27
C THR A 128 3.72 -4.50 -6.91
N GLU A 129 3.48 -5.51 -6.10
CA GLU A 129 2.14 -5.86 -5.60
C GLU A 129 1.57 -4.70 -4.76
N ASN A 130 2.29 -4.24 -3.75
CA ASN A 130 1.86 -3.15 -2.87
C ASN A 130 1.56 -1.85 -3.65
N LEU A 131 2.45 -1.44 -4.55
CA LEU A 131 2.27 -0.25 -5.37
C LEU A 131 1.10 -0.41 -6.35
N GLY A 132 0.98 -1.59 -6.97
CA GLY A 132 -0.10 -1.89 -7.91
C GLY A 132 -1.48 -1.87 -7.22
N LEU A 133 -1.64 -2.59 -6.12
CA LEU A 133 -2.91 -2.59 -5.36
C LEU A 133 -3.17 -1.23 -4.70
N GLY A 134 -2.13 -0.54 -4.23
CA GLY A 134 -2.23 0.82 -3.70
C GLY A 134 -2.78 1.80 -4.74
N LEU A 135 -2.27 1.75 -5.98
CA LEU A 135 -2.77 2.57 -7.08
C LEU A 135 -4.23 2.24 -7.41
N VAL A 136 -4.56 0.95 -7.55
CA VAL A 136 -5.95 0.52 -7.81
C VAL A 136 -6.88 1.03 -6.71
N ARG A 137 -6.50 0.87 -5.44
CA ARG A 137 -7.26 1.38 -4.29
C ARG A 137 -7.45 2.89 -4.36
N ALA A 138 -6.39 3.65 -4.63
CA ALA A 138 -6.45 5.11 -4.73
C ALA A 138 -7.42 5.55 -5.84
N LEU A 139 -7.35 4.93 -7.01
CA LEU A 139 -8.25 5.23 -8.13
C LEU A 139 -9.72 4.88 -7.81
N LEU A 140 -9.97 3.73 -7.22
CA LEU A 140 -11.32 3.31 -6.82
C LEU A 140 -11.88 4.20 -5.71
N THR A 141 -11.05 4.58 -4.72
CA THR A 141 -11.46 5.52 -3.67
C THR A 141 -11.79 6.88 -4.28
N LEU A 142 -10.92 7.42 -5.13
CA LEU A 142 -11.17 8.68 -5.82
C LEU A 142 -12.49 8.64 -6.58
N ALA A 143 -12.69 7.62 -7.43
CA ALA A 143 -13.91 7.45 -8.22
C ALA A 143 -15.17 7.36 -7.34
N SER A 144 -15.09 6.70 -6.18
CA SER A 144 -16.21 6.52 -5.26
C SER A 144 -16.54 7.80 -4.48
N PHE A 145 -15.54 8.62 -4.13
CA PHE A 145 -15.73 9.82 -3.32
C PHE A 145 -15.98 11.11 -4.13
N ILE A 146 -15.62 11.15 -5.41
CA ILE A 146 -15.91 12.31 -6.28
C ILE A 146 -17.40 12.71 -6.24
N PRO A 147 -18.38 11.80 -6.45
CA PRO A 147 -19.79 12.14 -6.41
C PRO A 147 -20.23 12.67 -5.04
N ILE A 148 -19.67 12.13 -3.96
CA ILE A 148 -19.96 12.54 -2.58
C ILE A 148 -19.48 13.97 -2.34
N LEU A 149 -18.22 14.27 -2.69
CA LEU A 149 -17.67 15.62 -2.57
C LEU A 149 -18.44 16.64 -3.41
N TRP A 150 -18.86 16.22 -4.60
CA TRP A 150 -19.66 17.07 -5.49
C TRP A 150 -21.03 17.38 -4.88
N ALA A 151 -21.70 16.37 -4.35
CA ALA A 151 -23.00 16.54 -3.68
C ALA A 151 -22.90 17.41 -2.43
N LEU A 152 -21.88 17.19 -1.59
CA LEU A 152 -21.65 17.97 -0.37
C LEU A 152 -21.32 19.44 -0.65
N SER A 153 -20.68 19.73 -1.77
CA SER A 153 -20.37 21.14 -2.13
C SER A 153 -21.59 22.01 -2.35
N LYS A 154 -22.76 21.45 -2.69
CA LYS A 154 -24.01 22.18 -2.89
C LYS A 154 -24.61 22.74 -1.60
N GLY A 155 -24.22 22.21 -0.43
CA GLY A 155 -24.71 22.65 0.88
C GLY A 155 -23.79 23.62 1.64
N MET A 156 -22.65 24.01 1.05
CA MET A 156 -21.67 24.83 1.76
C MET A 156 -22.04 26.30 1.78
N ALA A 157 -22.05 26.89 3.00
CA ALA A 157 -22.36 28.29 3.26
C ALA A 157 -21.12 29.22 3.25
N ILE A 158 -19.96 28.76 2.80
CA ILE A 158 -18.70 29.53 2.82
C ILE A 158 -18.64 30.41 1.57
N ALA A 159 -18.64 31.73 1.76
CA ALA A 159 -18.84 32.74 0.70
C ALA A 159 -17.90 32.62 -0.53
N TRP A 160 -16.66 32.18 -0.35
CA TRP A 160 -15.68 32.04 -1.44
C TRP A 160 -15.64 30.60 -2.05
N LEU A 161 -16.44 29.67 -1.49
CA LEU A 161 -16.55 28.27 -1.95
C LEU A 161 -17.97 27.96 -2.49
N GLN A 162 -18.77 28.95 -2.84
CA GLN A 162 -20.16 28.80 -3.29
C GLN A 162 -20.31 28.42 -4.77
N PHE A 163 -19.35 27.68 -5.34
CA PHE A 163 -19.47 27.17 -6.70
C PHE A 163 -19.64 25.65 -6.70
N GLU A 164 -20.30 25.13 -7.72
CA GLU A 164 -20.54 23.69 -7.83
C GLU A 164 -19.23 22.87 -7.86
N GLY A 165 -19.16 21.85 -7.03
CA GLY A 165 -17.98 20.99 -6.95
C GLY A 165 -16.79 21.61 -6.18
N SER A 166 -16.99 22.69 -5.43
CA SER A 166 -15.92 23.40 -4.72
C SER A 166 -15.07 22.50 -3.84
N LEU A 167 -15.67 21.55 -3.10
CA LEU A 167 -14.93 20.58 -2.27
C LEU A 167 -14.06 19.65 -3.09
N PHE A 168 -14.53 19.22 -4.26
CA PHE A 168 -13.72 18.41 -5.18
C PHE A 168 -12.48 19.20 -5.64
N TRP A 169 -12.65 20.46 -6.05
CA TRP A 169 -11.53 21.29 -6.51
C TRP A 169 -10.53 21.58 -5.40
N VAL A 170 -11.01 21.88 -4.18
CA VAL A 170 -10.12 22.06 -3.02
C VAL A 170 -9.35 20.79 -2.72
N ALA A 171 -10.00 19.64 -2.69
CA ALA A 171 -9.34 18.34 -2.49
C ALA A 171 -8.30 18.06 -3.59
N LEU A 172 -8.63 18.34 -4.86
CA LEU A 172 -7.73 18.14 -5.98
C LEU A 172 -6.49 19.05 -5.88
N VAL A 173 -6.68 20.34 -5.63
CA VAL A 173 -5.57 21.30 -5.48
C VAL A 173 -4.67 20.91 -4.31
N THR A 174 -5.26 20.53 -3.18
CA THR A 174 -4.50 20.07 -2.00
C THR A 174 -3.72 18.79 -2.30
N ALA A 175 -4.34 17.81 -2.98
CA ALA A 175 -3.69 16.56 -3.36
C ALA A 175 -2.53 16.78 -4.35
N VAL A 176 -2.77 17.59 -5.39
CA VAL A 176 -1.72 17.94 -6.37
C VAL A 176 -0.61 18.74 -5.71
N GLY A 177 -0.93 19.75 -4.91
CA GLY A 177 0.03 20.56 -4.17
C GLY A 177 0.91 19.71 -3.23
N GLY A 178 0.26 18.82 -2.44
CA GLY A 178 0.95 17.88 -1.56
C GLY A 178 1.85 16.91 -2.34
N THR A 179 1.40 16.43 -3.50
CA THR A 179 2.20 15.55 -4.37
C THR A 179 3.42 16.28 -4.93
N VAL A 180 3.25 17.51 -5.40
CA VAL A 180 4.34 18.34 -5.91
C VAL A 180 5.37 18.62 -4.81
N LEU A 181 4.93 19.02 -3.61
CA LEU A 181 5.83 19.21 -2.47
C LEU A 181 6.58 17.93 -2.09
N SER A 182 5.88 16.81 -2.03
CA SER A 182 6.46 15.49 -1.76
C SER A 182 7.49 15.10 -2.83
N TRP A 183 7.24 15.43 -4.09
CA TRP A 183 8.18 15.20 -5.18
C TRP A 183 9.48 16.00 -4.98
N PHE A 184 9.38 17.29 -4.67
CA PHE A 184 10.56 18.13 -4.44
C PHE A 184 11.41 17.66 -3.26
N VAL A 185 10.79 17.21 -2.18
CA VAL A 185 11.49 16.63 -1.04
C VAL A 185 12.03 15.25 -1.39
N GLY A 186 11.21 14.42 -2.04
CA GLY A 186 11.49 13.02 -2.34
C GLY A 186 12.61 12.81 -3.37
N ILE A 187 12.88 13.76 -4.25
CA ILE A 187 13.90 13.62 -5.31
C ILE A 187 15.31 13.40 -4.75
N ARG A 188 15.57 13.84 -3.51
CA ARG A 188 16.85 13.67 -2.81
C ARG A 188 16.95 12.35 -2.01
N LEU A 189 15.81 11.70 -1.73
CA LEU A 189 15.76 10.49 -0.91
C LEU A 189 16.56 9.31 -1.49
N PRO A 190 16.52 9.01 -2.81
CA PRO A 190 17.29 7.89 -3.36
C PRO A 190 18.81 8.03 -3.13
N GLY A 191 19.34 9.26 -3.21
CA GLY A 191 20.77 9.51 -2.94
C GLY A 191 21.13 9.31 -1.46
N LEU A 192 20.26 9.73 -0.56
CA LEU A 192 20.43 9.52 0.89
C LEU A 192 20.34 8.04 1.25
N GLU A 193 19.35 7.33 0.68
CA GLU A 193 19.18 5.89 0.88
C GLU A 193 20.36 5.08 0.36
N TYR A 194 20.90 5.45 -0.82
CA TYR A 194 22.12 4.85 -1.35
C TYR A 194 23.32 5.01 -0.40
N ASN A 195 23.52 6.24 0.12
CA ASN A 195 24.58 6.50 1.08
C ASN A 195 24.41 5.74 2.39
N ASN A 196 23.15 5.67 2.90
CA ASN A 196 22.81 4.90 4.08
C ASN A 196 23.14 3.41 3.89
N GLN A 197 22.68 2.82 2.79
CA GLN A 197 22.96 1.40 2.47
C GLN A 197 24.48 1.14 2.31
N LYS A 198 25.23 2.07 1.74
CA LYS A 198 26.69 1.97 1.63
C LYS A 198 27.36 1.95 3.01
N THR A 199 26.91 2.84 3.91
CA THR A 199 27.44 2.92 5.28
C THR A 199 27.07 1.67 6.08
N GLU A 200 25.84 1.19 5.99
CA GLU A 200 25.42 -0.05 6.63
C GLU A 200 26.18 -1.28 6.10
N ALA A 201 26.44 -1.34 4.79
CA ALA A 201 27.23 -2.41 4.21
C ALA A 201 28.69 -2.38 4.70
N ALA A 202 29.30 -1.19 4.85
CA ALA A 202 30.62 -1.03 5.41
C ALA A 202 30.66 -1.47 6.88
N LEU A 203 29.70 -1.02 7.69
CA LEU A 203 29.58 -1.43 9.08
C LEU A 203 29.41 -2.94 9.23
N ARG A 204 28.56 -3.55 8.40
CA ARG A 204 28.35 -5.01 8.42
C ARG A 204 29.65 -5.76 8.08
N LYS A 205 30.42 -5.25 7.12
CA LYS A 205 31.71 -5.83 6.75
C LYS A 205 32.68 -5.78 7.95
N ASP A 206 32.76 -4.65 8.61
CA ASP A 206 33.67 -4.44 9.77
C ASP A 206 33.23 -5.34 10.96
N LEU A 207 31.92 -5.47 11.20
CA LEU A 207 31.39 -6.37 12.22
C LEU A 207 31.69 -7.85 11.93
N VAL A 208 31.61 -8.29 10.67
CA VAL A 208 31.95 -9.66 10.27
C VAL A 208 33.45 -9.91 10.49
N TYR A 209 34.31 -8.95 10.16
CA TYR A 209 35.75 -9.08 10.45
C TYR A 209 36.04 -9.10 11.96
N ALA A 210 35.30 -8.33 12.73
CA ALA A 210 35.43 -8.31 14.20
C ALA A 210 34.87 -9.58 14.87
N GLU A 211 33.97 -10.31 14.21
CA GLU A 211 33.46 -11.61 14.69
C GLU A 211 34.58 -12.67 14.70
N ASP A 212 35.45 -12.62 13.66
CA ASP A 212 36.61 -13.50 13.56
C ASP A 212 37.76 -13.05 14.50
N ASP A 213 37.99 -11.74 14.65
CA ASP A 213 39.05 -11.19 15.51
C ASP A 213 38.64 -9.82 16.07
N ARG A 214 38.21 -9.81 17.34
CA ARG A 214 37.74 -8.61 18.06
C ARG A 214 38.80 -7.52 18.22
N SER A 215 40.10 -7.86 18.14
CA SER A 215 41.21 -6.90 18.22
C SER A 215 41.31 -6.00 17.00
N ARG A 216 40.65 -6.36 15.89
CA ARG A 216 40.63 -5.59 14.64
C ARG A 216 39.54 -4.53 14.57
N MET A 217 38.71 -4.44 15.60
CA MET A 217 37.63 -3.45 15.65
C MET A 217 38.18 -2.11 16.11
N ASP A 218 38.31 -1.16 15.16
CA ASP A 218 38.68 0.21 15.47
C ASP A 218 37.42 1.06 15.68
N LEU A 219 37.04 1.21 16.98
CA LEU A 219 35.83 1.93 17.42
C LEU A 219 35.67 3.35 16.85
N PRO A 220 36.75 4.17 16.67
CA PRO A 220 36.60 5.48 16.06
C PRO A 220 36.16 5.47 14.60
N THR A 221 36.50 4.43 13.85
CA THR A 221 36.15 4.30 12.41
C THR A 221 34.70 3.86 12.22
N VAL A 222 34.11 3.18 13.19
CA VAL A 222 32.74 2.67 13.16
C VAL A 222 31.71 3.73 13.62
N LEU A 223 32.13 4.71 14.43
CA LEU A 223 31.26 5.74 15.01
C LEU A 223 31.30 7.09 14.28
N ASN A 224 32.18 7.28 13.28
CA ASN A 224 32.27 8.43 12.40
C ASN A 224 31.69 8.10 11.02
#